data_6acc51c431b55d3c7a8c2f11037f581e
#
_entry.id   6acc51c431b55d3c7a8c2f11037f581e
#
_cell.length_a   1.000
_cell.length_b   1.000
_cell.length_c   1.000
_cell.angle_alpha   90.00
_cell.angle_beta   90.00
_cell.angle_gamma   90.00
#
_symmetry.space_group_name_H-M   'P 1'
#
loop_
_entity.id
_entity.type
_entity.pdbx_description
1 polymer ?
#
loop_
_entity_poly.entity_id
_entity_poly.type
_entity_poly.pdbx_seq_one_letter_code
_entity_poly.pdbx_strand_id
1 'polypeptide(L)'
;MYEGAVQDLIDELGRLPGIGPKSAQRIAFHLLAAEPADVGRLAAALQRVKDEVKFCTTCGNVAEAEQCRICLDPRRDETVICVVEEPKDVVAIERTREFRGRYHVLGGAISPIECIGPDDLRVRELLQRLQDGAITELILATDPNLEGEATATYLARLIKPMGLRVTRLASGLPVGGDLEYADEVTLGRAFSGRRLLDV
;
A
#
# COMPACT_ATOMS: atom_id res chain seq x y z
N MET A 1 9.09 -37.40 4.50
CA MET A 1 10.05 -36.32 4.83
C MET A 1 11.21 -36.50 3.88
N TYR A 2 11.54 -35.46 3.13
CA TYR A 2 12.69 -35.50 2.23
C TYR A 2 13.95 -35.14 3.03
N GLU A 3 15.13 -35.36 2.49
CA GLU A 3 16.40 -35.12 3.16
C GLU A 3 17.24 -34.14 2.36
N GLY A 4 18.10 -33.37 3.05
CA GLY A 4 19.05 -32.43 2.44
C GLY A 4 18.42 -31.27 1.71
N ALA A 5 19.02 -30.83 0.63
CA ALA A 5 18.67 -29.59 -0.09
C ALA A 5 17.20 -29.48 -0.55
N VAL A 6 16.54 -30.61 -0.80
CA VAL A 6 15.12 -30.60 -1.18
C VAL A 6 14.23 -30.22 0.01
N GLN A 7 14.53 -30.74 1.20
CA GLN A 7 13.79 -30.41 2.41
C GLN A 7 14.06 -28.95 2.79
N ASP A 8 15.31 -28.48 2.74
CA ASP A 8 15.68 -27.11 3.02
C ASP A 8 14.92 -26.13 2.13
N LEU A 9 14.80 -26.43 0.83
CA LEU A 9 14.04 -25.58 -0.10
C LEU A 9 12.54 -25.57 0.23
N ILE A 10 11.96 -26.72 0.59
CA ILE A 10 10.55 -26.82 0.99
C ILE A 10 10.30 -25.98 2.25
N ASP A 11 11.20 -26.05 3.22
CA ASP A 11 11.09 -25.34 4.49
C ASP A 11 11.19 -23.80 4.27
N GLU A 12 12.13 -23.35 3.46
CA GLU A 12 12.25 -21.91 3.13
C GLU A 12 11.05 -21.39 2.35
N LEU A 13 10.53 -22.16 1.37
CA LEU A 13 9.32 -21.80 0.66
C LEU A 13 8.08 -21.77 1.58
N GLY A 14 8.03 -22.68 2.55
CA GLY A 14 6.95 -22.77 3.54
C GLY A 14 6.91 -21.60 4.54
N ARG A 15 7.99 -20.83 4.66
CA ARG A 15 8.06 -19.60 5.47
C ARG A 15 7.43 -18.39 4.77
N LEU A 16 7.18 -18.50 3.46
CA LEU A 16 6.59 -17.41 2.72
C LEU A 16 5.09 -17.29 3.04
N PRO A 17 4.57 -16.05 3.24
CA PRO A 17 3.16 -15.84 3.56
C PRO A 17 2.26 -16.42 2.46
N GLY A 18 1.21 -17.13 2.86
CA GLY A 18 0.26 -17.76 1.93
C GLY A 18 0.75 -19.07 1.28
N ILE A 19 1.98 -19.52 1.56
CA ILE A 19 2.51 -20.79 1.05
C ILE A 19 2.45 -21.86 2.15
N GLY A 20 1.44 -22.72 2.05
CA GLY A 20 1.33 -23.88 2.95
C GLY A 20 2.24 -25.04 2.51
N PRO A 21 2.38 -26.10 3.36
CA PRO A 21 3.31 -27.21 3.14
C PRO A 21 3.14 -27.91 1.78
N LYS A 22 1.89 -28.13 1.32
CA LYS A 22 1.61 -28.75 0.02
C LYS A 22 2.05 -27.86 -1.16
N SER A 23 1.87 -26.56 -1.04
CA SER A 23 2.30 -25.58 -2.06
C SER A 23 3.81 -25.46 -2.11
N ALA A 24 4.48 -25.38 -0.94
CA ALA A 24 5.93 -25.37 -0.83
C ALA A 24 6.55 -26.59 -1.51
N GLN A 25 6.05 -27.79 -1.20
CA GLN A 25 6.50 -29.02 -1.83
C GLN A 25 6.31 -28.99 -3.37
N ARG A 26 5.13 -28.58 -3.85
CA ARG A 26 4.86 -28.49 -5.29
C ARG A 26 5.79 -27.52 -6.01
N ILE A 27 6.09 -26.35 -5.39
CA ILE A 27 7.02 -25.37 -5.95
C ILE A 27 8.44 -25.95 -5.97
N ALA A 28 8.89 -26.57 -4.87
CA ALA A 28 10.23 -27.18 -4.81
C ALA A 28 10.45 -28.23 -5.89
N PHE A 29 9.49 -29.12 -6.12
CA PHE A 29 9.59 -30.12 -7.20
C PHE A 29 9.50 -29.52 -8.60
N HIS A 30 8.74 -28.44 -8.79
CA HIS A 30 8.75 -27.69 -10.03
C HIS A 30 10.14 -27.10 -10.32
N LEU A 31 10.77 -26.47 -9.34
CA LEU A 31 12.11 -25.90 -9.47
C LEU A 31 13.17 -27.00 -9.68
N LEU A 32 13.02 -28.16 -9.05
CA LEU A 32 13.93 -29.29 -9.26
C LEU A 32 13.89 -29.83 -10.71
N ALA A 33 12.71 -29.76 -11.35
CA ALA A 33 12.51 -30.18 -12.74
C ALA A 33 12.79 -29.08 -13.77
N ALA A 34 12.92 -27.82 -13.32
CA ALA A 34 13.16 -26.67 -14.20
C ALA A 34 14.60 -26.62 -14.71
N GLU A 35 14.80 -25.95 -15.83
CA GLU A 35 16.15 -25.70 -16.36
C GLU A 35 16.99 -24.89 -15.37
N PRO A 36 18.27 -25.24 -15.18
CA PRO A 36 19.14 -24.52 -14.24
C PRO A 36 19.21 -23.00 -14.47
N ALA A 37 19.10 -22.56 -15.74
CA ALA A 37 19.07 -21.15 -16.10
C ALA A 37 17.83 -20.41 -15.54
N ASP A 38 16.68 -21.08 -15.49
CA ASP A 38 15.44 -20.51 -14.97
C ASP A 38 15.51 -20.35 -13.45
N VAL A 39 16.03 -21.34 -12.77
CA VAL A 39 16.28 -21.30 -11.32
C VAL A 39 17.29 -20.21 -10.98
N GLY A 40 18.36 -20.10 -11.76
CA GLY A 40 19.36 -19.04 -11.59
C GLY A 40 18.79 -17.64 -11.76
N ARG A 41 17.90 -17.43 -12.74
CA ARG A 41 17.22 -16.14 -12.92
C ARG A 41 16.33 -15.79 -11.74
N LEU A 42 15.60 -16.74 -11.19
CA LEU A 42 14.75 -16.53 -10.02
C LEU A 42 15.60 -16.17 -8.79
N ALA A 43 16.65 -16.92 -8.53
CA ALA A 43 17.56 -16.66 -7.41
C ALA A 43 18.21 -15.28 -7.53
N ALA A 44 18.69 -14.91 -8.72
CA ALA A 44 19.25 -13.59 -8.99
C ALA A 44 18.22 -12.47 -8.80
N ALA A 45 16.96 -12.67 -9.22
CA ALA A 45 15.90 -11.68 -9.02
C ALA A 45 15.59 -11.44 -7.54
N LEU A 46 15.54 -12.51 -6.73
CA LEU A 46 15.36 -12.41 -5.29
C LEU A 46 16.49 -11.61 -4.61
N GLN A 47 17.73 -11.89 -4.99
CA GLN A 47 18.90 -11.19 -4.47
C GLN A 47 18.87 -9.72 -4.87
N ARG A 48 18.65 -9.41 -6.16
CA ARG A 48 18.61 -8.04 -6.67
C ARG A 48 17.58 -7.18 -5.96
N VAL A 49 16.38 -7.71 -5.67
CA VAL A 49 15.37 -6.97 -4.93
C VAL A 49 15.87 -6.53 -3.55
N LYS A 50 16.64 -7.39 -2.87
CA LYS A 50 17.22 -7.07 -1.56
C LYS A 50 18.37 -6.06 -1.64
N ASP A 51 19.16 -6.12 -2.71
CA ASP A 51 20.36 -5.30 -2.86
C ASP A 51 20.05 -3.90 -3.46
N GLU A 52 19.13 -3.83 -4.43
CA GLU A 52 18.89 -2.63 -5.24
C GLU A 52 17.65 -1.85 -4.80
N VAL A 53 16.59 -2.53 -4.25
CA VAL A 53 15.35 -1.85 -3.88
C VAL A 53 15.43 -1.25 -2.48
N LYS A 54 15.10 0.03 -2.40
CA LYS A 54 15.04 0.83 -1.17
C LYS A 54 13.67 1.51 -1.05
N PHE A 55 13.43 2.13 0.09
CA PHE A 55 12.30 3.02 0.23
C PHE A 55 12.69 4.46 -0.12
N CYS A 56 11.86 5.11 -0.92
CA CYS A 56 12.03 6.53 -1.27
C CYS A 56 12.13 7.38 -0.01
N THR A 57 13.20 8.17 0.11
CA THR A 57 13.45 9.02 1.28
C THR A 57 12.36 10.07 1.48
N THR A 58 11.71 10.50 0.39
CA THR A 58 10.65 11.51 0.43
C THR A 58 9.28 10.92 0.79
N CYS A 59 8.86 9.84 0.12
CA CYS A 59 7.46 9.39 0.22
C CYS A 59 7.29 7.96 0.78
N GLY A 60 8.35 7.20 1.02
CA GLY A 60 8.28 5.83 1.52
C GLY A 60 7.88 4.77 0.49
N ASN A 61 7.63 5.13 -0.78
CA ASN A 61 7.37 4.16 -1.84
C ASN A 61 8.65 3.39 -2.21
N VAL A 62 8.50 2.25 -2.87
CA VAL A 62 9.65 1.49 -3.39
C VAL A 62 10.39 2.28 -4.48
N ALA A 63 11.72 2.23 -4.44
CA ALA A 63 12.59 2.93 -5.38
C ALA A 63 13.92 2.16 -5.54
N GLU A 64 14.55 2.26 -6.70
CA GLU A 64 15.91 1.79 -6.97
C GLU A 64 16.95 2.90 -6.74
N ALA A 65 16.49 4.14 -6.52
CA ALA A 65 17.29 5.31 -6.23
C ALA A 65 16.85 5.94 -4.90
N GLU A 66 17.49 7.04 -4.50
CA GLU A 66 17.12 7.78 -3.29
C GLU A 66 15.67 8.27 -3.31
N GLN A 67 15.19 8.70 -4.49
CA GLN A 67 13.80 9.11 -4.70
C GLN A 67 13.14 8.29 -5.81
N CYS A 68 11.84 8.00 -5.63
CA CYS A 68 11.07 7.26 -6.62
C CYS A 68 10.68 8.15 -7.82
N ARG A 69 10.32 7.52 -8.93
CA ARG A 69 9.92 8.19 -10.17
C ARG A 69 8.78 9.19 -9.98
N ILE A 70 7.85 8.92 -9.06
CA ILE A 70 6.71 9.79 -8.77
C ILE A 70 7.17 11.08 -8.09
N CYS A 71 8.09 10.99 -7.14
CA CYS A 71 8.65 12.18 -6.47
C CYS A 71 9.52 13.04 -7.39
N LEU A 72 10.15 12.43 -8.39
CA LEU A 72 10.99 13.12 -9.37
C LEU A 72 10.22 13.69 -10.58
N ASP A 73 8.95 13.31 -10.77
CA ASP A 73 8.18 13.77 -11.93
C ASP A 73 7.69 15.22 -11.74
N PRO A 74 8.23 16.21 -12.47
CA PRO A 74 7.87 17.62 -12.32
C PRO A 74 6.47 17.96 -12.82
N ARG A 75 5.79 17.01 -13.49
CA ARG A 75 4.40 17.20 -13.96
C ARG A 75 3.37 16.91 -12.87
N ARG A 76 3.82 16.43 -11.70
CA ARG A 76 2.96 16.13 -10.57
C ARG A 76 2.64 17.38 -9.76
N ASP A 77 1.40 17.49 -9.33
CA ASP A 77 0.97 18.52 -8.41
C ASP A 77 1.62 18.31 -7.04
N GLU A 78 2.50 19.24 -6.68
CA GLU A 78 3.24 19.18 -5.41
C GLU A 78 2.39 19.63 -4.23
N THR A 79 1.25 20.26 -4.48
CA THR A 79 0.37 20.81 -3.44
C THR A 79 -0.61 19.79 -2.86
N VAL A 80 -0.73 18.60 -3.48
CA VAL A 80 -1.65 17.54 -3.08
C VAL A 80 -0.88 16.28 -2.73
N ILE A 81 -1.07 15.76 -1.52
CA ILE A 81 -0.50 14.49 -1.08
C ILE A 81 -1.62 13.47 -0.85
N CYS A 82 -1.48 12.29 -1.46
CA CYS A 82 -2.29 11.11 -1.17
C CYS A 82 -1.52 10.18 -0.21
N VAL A 83 -2.08 9.98 0.98
CA VAL A 83 -1.51 9.12 2.02
C VAL A 83 -2.10 7.73 1.89
N VAL A 84 -1.24 6.73 1.76
CA VAL A 84 -1.59 5.30 1.62
C VAL A 84 -0.84 4.48 2.66
N GLU A 85 -1.29 3.24 2.90
CA GLU A 85 -0.68 2.34 3.86
C GLU A 85 0.60 1.71 3.30
N GLU A 86 0.54 1.16 2.09
CA GLU A 86 1.64 0.40 1.50
C GLU A 86 1.97 0.81 0.06
N PRO A 87 3.17 0.47 -0.46
CA PRO A 87 3.54 0.75 -1.84
C PRO A 87 2.61 0.13 -2.91
N LYS A 88 1.95 -0.99 -2.60
CA LYS A 88 0.97 -1.64 -3.49
C LYS A 88 -0.24 -0.73 -3.77
N ASP A 89 -0.63 0.10 -2.80
CA ASP A 89 -1.78 1.00 -2.90
C ASP A 89 -1.48 2.14 -3.89
N VAL A 90 -0.23 2.63 -3.88
CA VAL A 90 0.25 3.58 -4.91
C VAL A 90 0.04 3.01 -6.30
N VAL A 91 0.39 1.73 -6.51
CA VAL A 91 0.22 1.08 -7.82
C VAL A 91 -1.25 0.97 -8.19
N ALA A 92 -2.13 0.67 -7.23
CA ALA A 92 -3.57 0.57 -7.46
C ALA A 92 -4.17 1.92 -7.90
N ILE A 93 -3.81 3.01 -7.21
CA ILE A 93 -4.27 4.36 -7.55
C ILE A 93 -3.69 4.83 -8.89
N GLU A 94 -2.40 4.61 -9.15
CA GLU A 94 -1.76 5.00 -10.42
C GLU A 94 -2.37 4.31 -11.66
N ARG A 95 -2.88 3.10 -11.51
CA ARG A 95 -3.59 2.40 -12.60
C ARG A 95 -4.85 3.12 -13.06
N THR A 96 -5.49 3.91 -12.20
CA THR A 96 -6.68 4.69 -12.54
C THR A 96 -6.34 5.86 -13.47
N ARG A 97 -5.12 6.39 -13.39
CA ARG A 97 -4.63 7.60 -14.09
C ARG A 97 -5.36 8.89 -13.72
N GLU A 98 -6.19 8.86 -12.69
CA GLU A 98 -6.98 10.01 -12.23
C GLU A 98 -6.21 10.92 -11.27
N PHE A 99 -5.29 10.36 -10.48
CA PHE A 99 -4.52 11.13 -9.50
C PHE A 99 -3.21 11.67 -10.11
N ARG A 100 -2.96 12.96 -9.91
CA ARG A 100 -1.78 13.66 -10.45
C ARG A 100 -0.92 14.29 -9.36
N GLY A 101 -1.27 14.11 -8.09
CA GLY A 101 -0.49 14.59 -6.96
C GLY A 101 0.69 13.67 -6.59
N ARG A 102 1.25 13.91 -5.42
CA ARG A 102 2.32 13.11 -4.81
C ARG A 102 1.77 12.16 -3.77
N TYR A 103 2.55 11.17 -3.38
CA TYR A 103 2.15 10.18 -2.37
C TYR A 103 2.95 10.33 -1.09
N HIS A 104 2.40 9.75 -0.02
CA HIS A 104 3.11 9.40 1.20
C HIS A 104 2.67 8.01 1.66
N VAL A 105 3.63 7.09 1.77
CA VAL A 105 3.42 5.71 2.20
C VAL A 105 3.75 5.62 3.67
N LEU A 106 2.78 5.21 4.49
CA LEU A 106 2.91 5.11 5.95
C LEU A 106 3.78 3.92 6.38
N GLY A 107 3.78 2.84 5.59
CA GLY A 107 4.44 1.57 5.94
C GLY A 107 3.53 0.59 6.68
N GLY A 108 2.22 0.86 6.76
CA GLY A 108 1.21 0.04 7.40
C GLY A 108 0.04 0.87 7.92
N ALA A 109 -0.74 0.29 8.82
CA ALA A 109 -1.84 0.92 9.54
C ALA A 109 -1.67 0.76 11.06
N ILE A 110 -2.34 1.61 11.84
CA ILE A 110 -2.41 1.45 13.31
C ILE A 110 -3.19 0.17 13.61
N SER A 111 -2.53 -0.82 14.22
CA SER A 111 -3.12 -2.11 14.58
C SER A 111 -2.76 -2.50 15.99
N PRO A 112 -3.70 -2.39 16.95
CA PRO A 112 -3.47 -2.86 18.31
C PRO A 112 -3.19 -4.37 18.41
N ILE A 113 -3.76 -5.15 17.46
CA ILE A 113 -3.59 -6.61 17.43
C ILE A 113 -2.15 -6.97 17.02
N GLU A 114 -1.57 -6.24 16.08
CA GLU A 114 -0.20 -6.43 15.63
C GLU A 114 0.81 -5.59 16.41
N CYS A 115 0.36 -4.88 17.44
CA CYS A 115 1.17 -3.97 18.26
C CYS A 115 1.83 -2.85 17.43
N ILE A 116 1.17 -2.40 16.35
CA ILE A 116 1.64 -1.30 15.51
C ILE A 116 0.99 0.00 15.99
N GLY A 117 1.82 0.90 16.51
CA GLY A 117 1.42 2.24 16.92
C GLY A 117 1.76 3.32 15.87
N PRO A 118 1.36 4.57 16.13
CA PRO A 118 1.70 5.69 15.24
C PRO A 118 3.21 5.94 15.08
N ASP A 119 4.01 5.58 16.07
CA ASP A 119 5.47 5.76 16.06
C ASP A 119 6.18 4.70 15.18
N ASP A 120 5.52 3.59 14.88
CA ASP A 120 6.01 2.56 13.98
C ASP A 120 5.75 2.91 12.51
N LEU A 121 4.89 3.91 12.28
CA LEU A 121 4.52 4.39 10.96
C LEU A 121 5.27 5.68 10.60
N ARG A 122 5.35 5.98 9.31
CA ARG A 122 6.03 7.19 8.79
C ARG A 122 5.20 8.48 8.97
N VAL A 123 4.55 8.61 10.13
CA VAL A 123 3.73 9.79 10.46
C VAL A 123 4.60 11.02 10.69
N ARG A 124 5.76 10.85 11.32
CA ARG A 124 6.70 11.96 11.58
C ARG A 124 7.21 12.60 10.28
N GLU A 125 7.58 11.79 9.32
CA GLU A 125 8.03 12.25 7.99
C GLU A 125 6.89 12.92 7.22
N LEU A 126 5.65 12.44 7.37
CA LEU A 126 4.49 13.13 6.80
C LEU A 126 4.36 14.53 7.38
N LEU A 127 4.39 14.67 8.71
CA LEU A 127 4.27 15.98 9.37
C LEU A 127 5.39 16.93 8.96
N GLN A 128 6.62 16.45 8.81
CA GLN A 128 7.73 17.26 8.33
C GLN A 128 7.45 17.82 6.92
N ARG A 129 6.91 17.01 6.02
CA ARG A 129 6.54 17.44 4.65
C ARG A 129 5.42 18.49 4.64
N LEU A 130 4.54 18.47 5.64
CA LEU A 130 3.43 19.42 5.74
C LEU A 130 3.84 20.78 6.32
N GLN A 131 5.00 20.86 6.98
CA GLN A 131 5.48 22.12 7.59
C GLN A 131 5.92 23.16 6.57
N ASP A 132 6.30 22.77 5.36
CA ASP A 132 6.81 23.68 4.32
C ASP A 132 5.71 24.61 3.74
N GLY A 133 4.45 24.42 4.13
CA GLY A 133 3.33 25.28 3.74
C GLY A 133 2.93 25.22 2.26
N ALA A 134 3.60 24.38 1.47
CA ALA A 134 3.29 24.19 0.05
C ALA A 134 2.08 23.29 -0.19
N ILE A 135 1.74 22.42 0.77
CA ILE A 135 0.66 21.46 0.67
C ILE A 135 -0.67 22.11 1.02
N THR A 136 -1.65 21.99 0.15
CA THR A 136 -3.00 22.55 0.32
C THR A 136 -4.05 21.48 0.62
N GLU A 137 -3.83 20.25 0.15
CA GLU A 137 -4.74 19.12 0.37
C GLU A 137 -4.00 17.84 0.72
N LEU A 138 -4.54 17.15 1.72
CA LEU A 138 -4.15 15.80 2.09
C LEU A 138 -5.32 14.85 1.87
N ILE A 139 -5.13 13.87 1.00
CA ILE A 139 -6.12 12.82 0.74
C ILE A 139 -5.73 11.60 1.57
N LEU A 140 -6.58 11.17 2.49
CA LEU A 140 -6.39 9.95 3.26
C LEU A 140 -6.99 8.78 2.48
N ALA A 141 -6.12 7.94 1.93
CA ALA A 141 -6.46 6.78 1.12
C ALA A 141 -5.99 5.47 1.80
N THR A 142 -6.23 5.39 3.12
CA THR A 142 -6.07 4.15 3.88
C THR A 142 -7.16 3.17 3.54
N ASP A 143 -6.94 1.89 3.80
CA ASP A 143 -7.90 0.84 3.52
C ASP A 143 -9.25 1.08 4.23
N PRO A 144 -10.38 0.71 3.61
CA PRO A 144 -11.70 0.91 4.19
C PRO A 144 -12.07 -0.17 5.22
N ASN A 145 -11.08 -0.65 5.98
CA ASN A 145 -11.22 -1.59 7.09
C ASN A 145 -11.10 -0.85 8.46
N LEU A 146 -11.19 -1.59 9.57
CA LEU A 146 -11.15 -1.02 10.91
C LEU A 146 -9.84 -0.30 11.22
N GLU A 147 -8.71 -0.87 10.82
CA GLU A 147 -7.37 -0.35 11.07
C GLU A 147 -7.08 0.89 10.22
N GLY A 148 -7.45 0.87 8.95
CA GLY A 148 -7.33 2.02 8.06
C GLY A 148 -8.25 3.18 8.45
N GLU A 149 -9.47 2.90 8.97
CA GLU A 149 -10.37 3.92 9.53
C GLU A 149 -9.78 4.56 10.79
N ALA A 150 -9.21 3.75 11.69
CA ALA A 150 -8.54 4.24 12.90
C ALA A 150 -7.35 5.13 12.53
N THR A 151 -6.53 4.68 11.57
CA THR A 151 -5.37 5.41 11.07
C THR A 151 -5.77 6.75 10.43
N ALA A 152 -6.80 6.74 9.56
CA ALA A 152 -7.31 7.97 8.96
C ALA A 152 -7.84 8.95 10.00
N THR A 153 -8.58 8.45 10.99
CA THR A 153 -9.12 9.28 12.08
C THR A 153 -8.01 9.90 12.91
N TYR A 154 -6.99 9.13 13.24
CA TYR A 154 -5.81 9.60 13.97
C TYR A 154 -5.10 10.73 13.19
N LEU A 155 -4.78 10.48 11.92
CA LEU A 155 -4.11 11.48 11.06
C LEU A 155 -4.96 12.73 10.87
N ALA A 156 -6.27 12.58 10.66
CA ALA A 156 -7.17 13.72 10.52
C ALA A 156 -7.19 14.61 11.77
N ARG A 157 -7.21 14.03 12.97
CA ARG A 157 -7.15 14.78 14.24
C ARG A 157 -5.82 15.52 14.41
N LEU A 158 -4.73 14.90 13.98
CA LEU A 158 -3.39 15.45 14.09
C LEU A 158 -3.16 16.61 13.11
N ILE A 159 -3.72 16.53 11.90
CA ILE A 159 -3.43 17.44 10.79
C ILE A 159 -4.45 18.58 10.66
N LYS A 160 -5.72 18.36 11.02
CA LYS A 160 -6.75 19.43 10.99
C LYS A 160 -6.35 20.73 11.65
N PRO A 161 -5.68 20.75 12.83
CA PRO A 161 -5.25 21.98 13.46
C PRO A 161 -4.24 22.78 12.63
N MET A 162 -3.57 22.17 11.64
CA MET A 162 -2.64 22.84 10.74
C MET A 162 -3.33 23.69 9.65
N GLY A 163 -4.68 23.66 9.58
CA GLY A 163 -5.46 24.40 8.60
C GLY A 163 -5.47 23.81 7.19
N LEU A 164 -4.97 22.59 7.03
CA LEU A 164 -4.96 21.88 5.75
C LEU A 164 -6.33 21.27 5.43
N ARG A 165 -6.65 21.25 4.14
CA ARG A 165 -7.81 20.48 3.64
C ARG A 165 -7.50 18.99 3.72
N VAL A 166 -8.23 18.29 4.58
CA VAL A 166 -8.12 16.83 4.71
C VAL A 166 -9.34 16.20 4.07
N THR A 167 -9.13 15.38 3.06
CA THR A 167 -10.18 14.66 2.34
C THR A 167 -9.96 13.16 2.44
N ARG A 168 -10.95 12.38 2.00
CA ARG A 168 -10.92 10.93 1.97
C ARG A 168 -11.50 10.41 0.66
N LEU A 169 -11.06 9.23 0.23
CA LEU A 169 -11.67 8.56 -0.91
C LEU A 169 -13.15 8.30 -0.63
N ALA A 170 -13.98 8.52 -1.64
CA ALA A 170 -15.41 8.24 -1.55
C ALA A 170 -15.65 6.75 -1.33
N SER A 171 -16.55 6.42 -0.41
CA SER A 171 -17.04 5.06 -0.18
C SER A 171 -18.44 4.93 -0.78
N GLY A 172 -18.71 3.79 -1.41
CA GLY A 172 -20.05 3.56 -1.99
C GLY A 172 -20.14 2.25 -2.74
N LEU A 173 -21.22 2.11 -3.51
CA LEU A 173 -21.51 0.93 -4.29
C LEU A 173 -20.51 0.76 -5.43
N PRO A 174 -20.03 -0.48 -5.68
CA PRO A 174 -19.19 -0.77 -6.83
C PRO A 174 -19.97 -0.59 -8.14
N VAL A 175 -19.30 -0.10 -9.18
CA VAL A 175 -19.89 0.04 -10.50
C VAL A 175 -20.16 -1.35 -11.10
N GLY A 176 -21.36 -1.57 -11.60
CA GLY A 176 -21.78 -2.83 -12.23
C GLY A 176 -22.32 -3.89 -11.26
N GLY A 177 -22.48 -3.55 -9.98
CA GLY A 177 -23.13 -4.43 -9.00
C GLY A 177 -24.62 -4.10 -8.84
N ASP A 178 -25.43 -5.13 -8.53
CA ASP A 178 -26.83 -4.96 -8.18
C ASP A 178 -27.00 -4.57 -6.71
N LEU A 179 -27.95 -3.70 -6.41
CA LEU A 179 -28.22 -3.19 -5.06
C LEU A 179 -28.52 -4.31 -4.04
N GLU A 180 -29.19 -5.37 -4.49
CA GLU A 180 -29.59 -6.49 -3.62
C GLU A 180 -28.43 -7.31 -3.06
N TYR A 181 -27.22 -7.24 -3.70
CA TYR A 181 -26.03 -7.94 -3.24
C TYR A 181 -25.09 -7.05 -2.41
N ALA A 182 -25.44 -5.78 -2.23
CA ALA A 182 -24.65 -4.89 -1.39
C ALA A 182 -24.94 -5.16 0.09
N ASP A 183 -23.88 -5.27 0.90
CA ASP A 183 -24.05 -5.36 2.35
C ASP A 183 -24.59 -4.05 2.95
N GLU A 184 -25.21 -4.17 4.13
CA GLU A 184 -25.87 -3.04 4.80
C GLU A 184 -24.94 -1.87 5.11
N VAL A 185 -23.66 -2.14 5.42
CA VAL A 185 -22.66 -1.12 5.75
C VAL A 185 -22.29 -0.33 4.50
N THR A 186 -22.00 -1.03 3.40
CA THR A 186 -21.70 -0.43 2.09
C THR A 186 -22.86 0.42 1.59
N LEU A 187 -24.09 -0.09 1.70
CA LEU A 187 -25.29 0.63 1.28
C LEU A 187 -25.52 1.86 2.17
N GLY A 188 -25.34 1.75 3.48
CA GLY A 188 -25.44 2.86 4.42
C GLY A 188 -24.41 3.97 4.13
N ARG A 189 -23.17 3.61 3.81
CA ARG A 189 -22.12 4.55 3.39
C ARG A 189 -22.48 5.25 2.07
N ALA A 190 -23.04 4.52 1.10
CA ALA A 190 -23.49 5.07 -0.17
C ALA A 190 -24.61 6.12 0.03
N PHE A 191 -25.58 5.84 0.90
CA PHE A 191 -26.63 6.81 1.26
C PHE A 191 -26.08 8.06 1.94
N SER A 192 -25.13 7.90 2.86
CA SER A 192 -24.50 9.02 3.56
C SER A 192 -23.66 9.89 2.62
N GLY A 193 -22.97 9.25 1.65
CA GLY A 193 -22.12 9.90 0.65
C GLY A 193 -22.84 10.31 -0.64
N ARG A 194 -24.20 10.25 -0.68
CA ARG A 194 -24.94 10.59 -1.90
C ARG A 194 -24.63 12.00 -2.40
N ARG A 195 -24.52 12.14 -3.72
CA ARG A 195 -24.25 13.42 -4.39
C ARG A 195 -25.47 13.93 -5.13
N LEU A 196 -25.52 15.25 -5.34
CA LEU A 196 -26.49 15.84 -6.26
C LEU A 196 -26.22 15.33 -7.68
N LEU A 197 -27.28 15.04 -8.42
CA LEU A 197 -27.21 14.80 -9.86
C LEU A 197 -27.26 16.16 -10.54
N ASP A 198 -26.12 16.59 -11.06
CA ASP A 198 -26.08 17.73 -11.98
C ASP A 198 -26.49 17.22 -13.37
N VAL A 199 -27.69 17.63 -13.83
CA VAL A 199 -28.27 17.28 -15.13
C VAL A 199 -28.08 18.44 -16.09
#